data_fef71f8680db29aaab59d5378e3d95b2
#
_entry.id   fef71f8680db29aaab59d5378e3d95b2
#
_cell.length_a   1.000
_cell.length_b   1.000
_cell.length_c   1.000
_cell.angle_alpha   90.00
_cell.angle_beta   90.00
_cell.angle_gamma   90.00
#
_symmetry.space_group_name_H-M   'P 1'
#
loop_
_entity.id
_entity.type
_entity.pdbx_description
1 polymer ?
#
loop_
_entity_poly.entity_id
_entity_poly.type
_entity_poly.pdbx_seq_one_letter_code
_entity_poly.pdbx_strand_id
1 'polypeptide(L)'
;MKAPLLGVLALLFSSHSFACLQQESENNNTESAADGALCSGTAVAASIGSSSDVDWYYFDTTATGDISVSLSHGSGKDFDWFLYRSSGSYIMSGQSSANPETGTYTASPAGRHYIKVTRYSGTGTYQLTANFVGSTGGGGGENPPPTGGCNYGARPSKPSNLTSYMTGSATDTCVTLSNPALLLMGGGTDVDNAFSLRVGPHIQGGNIVVLRTSGTNAYNSYLQGLTNAASVETIIVDTVTKANMDYVDWAIRSAEFVWLAGGDQSAYLNAWQGTKVQAAIQHVYDKGGVVGGTSAGDHVLSQHIYDPDGVAGAISAEAVTDFCHETINISTGFLNFPAMQGVINDTHFRQRDRMGRSMVFQAKVGAASRVVAISEATSLFVNSAGQGIVDGTNEVYILKSDAQTVYAQTSCGQPVKVNNLLRYKLVSGDQYNLINNTTSIVPTRISLDGSKASFYTPTSPY
;
A
#
# COMPACT_ATOMS: atom_id res chain seq x y z
N MET A 1 -22.03 57.64 -16.44
CA MET A 1 -21.67 56.22 -16.73
C MET A 1 -20.84 55.71 -15.57
N LYS A 2 -21.39 54.82 -14.75
CA LYS A 2 -20.71 54.25 -13.59
C LYS A 2 -20.16 52.87 -14.00
N ALA A 3 -18.86 52.65 -13.84
CA ALA A 3 -18.22 51.36 -14.06
C ALA A 3 -18.47 50.45 -12.83
N PRO A 4 -18.70 49.14 -13.02
CA PRO A 4 -18.81 48.23 -11.90
C PRO A 4 -17.45 47.80 -11.39
N LEU A 5 -17.28 47.80 -10.07
CA LEU A 5 -16.16 47.25 -9.32
C LEU A 5 -16.22 45.73 -9.36
N LEU A 6 -15.23 45.08 -9.95
CA LEU A 6 -15.05 43.64 -9.88
C LEU A 6 -14.37 43.31 -8.54
N GLY A 7 -15.12 42.74 -7.62
CA GLY A 7 -14.55 42.17 -6.38
C GLY A 7 -13.81 40.86 -6.67
N VAL A 8 -12.52 40.85 -6.42
CA VAL A 8 -11.72 39.62 -6.44
C VAL A 8 -11.97 38.86 -5.13
N LEU A 9 -12.68 37.74 -5.23
CA LEU A 9 -12.87 36.81 -4.12
C LEU A 9 -11.59 35.99 -3.96
N ALA A 10 -10.77 36.35 -2.97
CA ALA A 10 -9.62 35.55 -2.59
C ALA A 10 -10.09 34.27 -1.88
N LEU A 11 -10.01 33.14 -2.56
CA LEU A 11 -10.16 31.82 -1.95
C LEU A 11 -8.94 31.53 -1.06
N LEU A 12 -9.14 31.64 0.23
CA LEU A 12 -8.19 31.15 1.24
C LEU A 12 -8.18 29.62 1.20
N PHE A 13 -7.17 29.04 0.54
CA PHE A 13 -6.84 27.64 0.73
C PHE A 13 -6.24 27.47 2.13
N SER A 14 -7.01 26.97 3.08
CA SER A 14 -6.49 26.50 4.35
C SER A 14 -5.67 25.22 4.09
N SER A 15 -4.35 25.33 4.13
CA SER A 15 -3.46 24.19 4.24
C SER A 15 -3.76 23.49 5.57
N HIS A 16 -4.40 22.33 5.53
CA HIS A 16 -4.50 21.47 6.69
C HIS A 16 -3.11 20.87 6.96
N SER A 17 -2.32 21.50 7.81
CA SER A 17 -1.23 20.82 8.49
C SER A 17 -1.87 19.75 9.38
N PHE A 18 -1.47 18.49 9.25
CA PHE A 18 -1.81 17.47 10.22
C PHE A 18 -1.18 17.88 11.56
N ALA A 19 -2.00 18.45 12.43
CA ALA A 19 -1.58 18.77 13.77
C ALA A 19 -1.45 17.45 14.55
N CYS A 20 -0.34 17.30 15.29
CA CYS A 20 -0.19 16.20 16.23
C CYS A 20 -1.39 16.12 17.16
N LEU A 21 -1.86 14.92 17.43
CA LEU A 21 -2.90 14.71 18.43
C LEU A 21 -2.39 15.21 19.78
N GLN A 22 -3.10 16.13 20.40
CA GLN A 22 -2.80 16.68 21.72
C GLN A 22 -3.86 16.34 22.76
N GLN A 23 -5.05 15.99 22.31
CA GLN A 23 -6.19 15.60 23.11
C GLN A 23 -6.97 14.53 22.39
N GLU A 24 -7.40 13.49 23.11
CA GLU A 24 -8.25 12.44 22.55
C GLU A 24 -9.62 12.95 22.13
N SER A 25 -10.29 12.20 21.27
CA SER A 25 -11.70 12.34 20.93
C SER A 25 -12.41 11.00 21.13
N GLU A 26 -13.51 11.04 21.89
CA GLU A 26 -14.39 9.87 22.07
C GLU A 26 -15.21 9.60 20.77
N ASN A 27 -15.41 8.43 20.28
CA ASN A 27 -15.34 7.04 20.68
C ASN A 27 -14.15 6.32 20.01
N ASN A 28 -13.01 6.26 20.64
CA ASN A 28 -11.80 5.56 20.18
C ASN A 28 -11.63 4.15 20.82
N ASN A 29 -12.72 3.54 21.23
CA ASN A 29 -12.75 2.27 21.96
C ASN A 29 -12.34 1.02 21.17
N THR A 30 -11.97 1.15 19.89
CA THR A 30 -11.57 0.04 19.03
C THR A 30 -10.35 0.41 18.18
N GLU A 31 -9.56 -0.55 17.75
CA GLU A 31 -8.41 -0.33 16.87
C GLU A 31 -8.81 0.41 15.57
N SER A 32 -10.00 0.11 15.01
CA SER A 32 -10.50 0.76 13.80
C SER A 32 -10.97 2.21 14.00
N ALA A 33 -11.22 2.61 15.25
CA ALA A 33 -11.59 3.96 15.65
C ALA A 33 -10.45 4.69 16.38
N ALA A 34 -9.23 4.16 16.32
CA ALA A 34 -8.07 4.70 17.02
C ALA A 34 -7.80 6.16 16.67
N ASP A 35 -7.59 6.98 17.67
CA ASP A 35 -7.20 8.38 17.53
C ASP A 35 -5.74 8.51 17.03
N GLY A 36 -5.46 9.54 16.28
CA GLY A 36 -4.09 9.79 15.83
C GLY A 36 -3.98 10.80 14.69
N ALA A 37 -2.78 10.93 14.09
CA ALA A 37 -1.54 10.22 14.48
C ALA A 37 -0.91 10.85 15.73
N LEU A 38 -0.37 10.01 16.61
CA LEU A 38 0.53 10.50 17.65
C LEU A 38 1.83 11.01 16.99
N CYS A 39 2.40 12.09 17.55
CA CYS A 39 3.74 12.54 17.16
C CYS A 39 4.75 12.16 18.23
N SER A 40 5.93 11.74 17.79
CA SER A 40 7.01 11.34 18.70
C SER A 40 7.34 12.44 19.72
N GLY A 41 7.35 12.09 20.99
CA GLY A 41 7.64 13.01 22.10
C GLY A 41 6.52 13.98 22.47
N THR A 42 5.38 13.96 21.80
CA THR A 42 4.23 14.82 22.13
C THR A 42 3.28 14.10 23.08
N ALA A 43 2.98 14.72 24.21
CA ALA A 43 2.03 14.19 25.16
C ALA A 43 0.57 14.41 24.68
N VAL A 44 -0.26 13.39 24.78
CA VAL A 44 -1.70 13.44 24.55
C VAL A 44 -2.41 13.46 25.90
N ALA A 45 -3.30 14.42 26.08
CA ALA A 45 -4.18 14.47 27.25
C ALA A 45 -5.46 13.67 26.96
N ALA A 46 -5.78 12.74 27.84
CA ALA A 46 -6.86 11.79 27.64
C ALA A 46 -7.55 11.39 28.95
N SER A 47 -8.62 10.60 28.88
CA SER A 47 -9.36 10.19 30.07
C SER A 47 -10.06 8.86 29.90
N ILE A 48 -9.96 8.00 30.89
CA ILE A 48 -10.82 6.83 31.05
C ILE A 48 -12.08 7.25 31.83
N GLY A 49 -13.21 7.31 31.16
CA GLY A 49 -14.48 7.81 31.73
C GLY A 49 -15.30 6.74 32.46
N SER A 50 -15.14 5.45 32.14
CA SER A 50 -15.91 4.34 32.71
C SER A 50 -15.11 3.04 32.80
N SER A 51 -15.69 1.99 33.36
CA SER A 51 -15.06 0.68 33.43
C SER A 51 -15.00 -0.09 32.08
N SER A 52 -15.78 0.35 31.10
CA SER A 52 -15.78 -0.20 29.74
C SER A 52 -15.05 0.67 28.72
N ASP A 53 -14.51 1.76 29.18
CA ASP A 53 -13.77 2.71 28.36
C ASP A 53 -12.37 2.17 28.05
N VAL A 54 -11.99 2.26 26.79
CA VAL A 54 -10.73 1.74 26.26
C VAL A 54 -10.27 2.65 25.15
N ASP A 55 -9.12 3.29 25.30
CA ASP A 55 -8.64 4.24 24.33
C ASP A 55 -7.61 3.62 23.41
N TRP A 56 -7.82 3.76 22.12
CA TRP A 56 -6.89 3.33 21.09
C TRP A 56 -6.29 4.53 20.37
N TYR A 57 -4.96 4.47 20.19
CA TYR A 57 -4.17 5.45 19.47
C TYR A 57 -3.35 4.78 18.39
N TYR A 58 -3.06 5.52 17.31
CA TYR A 58 -2.12 5.05 16.30
C TYR A 58 -1.00 6.06 16.03
N PHE A 59 0.12 5.53 15.56
CA PHE A 59 1.25 6.29 15.04
C PHE A 59 1.97 5.48 13.97
N ASP A 60 2.69 6.17 13.10
CA ASP A 60 3.44 5.57 12.03
C ASP A 60 4.94 5.82 12.26
N THR A 61 5.74 4.75 12.28
CA THR A 61 7.20 4.84 12.33
C THR A 61 7.75 4.81 10.91
N THR A 62 8.71 5.68 10.62
CA THR A 62 9.29 5.83 9.28
C THR A 62 10.54 4.99 9.05
N ALA A 63 11.12 4.44 10.12
CA ALA A 63 12.29 3.55 10.09
C ALA A 63 12.23 2.56 11.25
N THR A 64 13.02 1.49 11.15
CA THR A 64 13.28 0.60 12.28
C THR A 64 13.95 1.37 13.41
N GLY A 65 13.42 1.27 14.60
CA GLY A 65 13.96 1.96 15.78
C GLY A 65 13.24 1.59 17.05
N ASP A 66 13.69 2.19 18.15
CA ASP A 66 13.08 1.96 19.44
C ASP A 66 11.75 2.71 19.56
N ILE A 67 10.79 2.08 20.21
CA ILE A 67 9.52 2.67 20.60
C ILE A 67 9.48 2.69 22.13
N SER A 68 9.42 3.87 22.73
CA SER A 68 9.20 4.00 24.17
C SER A 68 7.83 4.62 24.44
N VAL A 69 7.12 4.05 25.41
CA VAL A 69 5.79 4.50 25.85
C VAL A 69 5.89 4.95 27.30
N SER A 70 5.23 6.04 27.62
CA SER A 70 5.08 6.55 28.99
C SER A 70 3.63 6.95 29.22
N LEU A 71 2.99 6.37 30.22
CA LEU A 71 1.63 6.65 30.65
C LEU A 71 1.67 7.20 32.09
N SER A 72 1.16 8.40 32.30
CA SER A 72 1.04 8.99 33.63
C SER A 72 -0.41 9.36 33.95
N HIS A 73 -0.81 9.19 35.19
CA HIS A 73 -2.17 9.43 35.66
C HIS A 73 -2.19 10.06 37.06
N GLY A 74 -3.33 10.57 37.50
CA GLY A 74 -3.50 11.14 38.86
C GLY A 74 -3.46 10.04 39.93
N SER A 75 -3.27 10.44 41.19
CA SER A 75 -3.25 9.52 42.32
C SER A 75 -4.55 8.72 42.48
N GLY A 76 -4.45 7.47 42.98
CA GLY A 76 -5.59 6.59 43.20
C GLY A 76 -6.18 5.94 41.95
N LYS A 77 -5.44 5.94 40.86
CA LYS A 77 -5.79 5.30 39.59
C LYS A 77 -4.66 4.39 39.16
N ASP A 78 -4.99 3.43 38.30
CA ASP A 78 -4.03 2.50 37.71
C ASP A 78 -4.52 2.17 36.30
N PHE A 79 -3.78 2.60 35.29
CA PHE A 79 -4.09 2.44 33.88
C PHE A 79 -2.92 1.74 33.19
N ASP A 80 -3.22 0.70 32.43
CA ASP A 80 -2.28 -0.12 31.69
C ASP A 80 -2.24 0.29 30.22
N TRP A 81 -1.08 0.15 29.58
CA TRP A 81 -0.94 0.34 28.16
C TRP A 81 -0.41 -0.91 27.45
N PHE A 82 -0.81 -1.10 26.19
CA PHE A 82 -0.45 -2.23 25.34
C PHE A 82 -0.05 -1.71 23.97
N LEU A 83 1.10 -2.13 23.47
CA LEU A 83 1.63 -1.80 22.15
C LEU A 83 1.39 -2.94 21.17
N TYR A 84 0.88 -2.62 19.97
CA TYR A 84 0.58 -3.55 18.89
C TYR A 84 1.15 -3.06 17.56
N ARG A 85 1.33 -3.97 16.60
CA ARG A 85 1.52 -3.67 15.18
C ARG A 85 0.18 -3.62 14.46
N SER A 86 0.15 -3.06 13.24
CA SER A 86 -1.04 -2.95 12.40
C SER A 86 -1.77 -4.28 12.09
N SER A 87 -1.11 -5.40 12.27
CA SER A 87 -1.71 -6.74 12.14
C SER A 87 -2.45 -7.22 13.39
N GLY A 88 -2.64 -6.35 14.41
CA GLY A 88 -3.15 -6.75 15.72
C GLY A 88 -2.17 -7.57 16.55
N SER A 89 -0.93 -7.72 16.10
CA SER A 89 0.11 -8.47 16.80
C SER A 89 0.60 -7.72 18.04
N TYR A 90 0.37 -8.26 19.21
CA TYR A 90 0.88 -7.76 20.47
C TYR A 90 2.41 -7.70 20.47
N ILE A 91 2.97 -6.60 20.95
CA ILE A 91 4.42 -6.37 21.06
C ILE A 91 4.86 -6.39 22.53
N MET A 92 4.31 -5.48 23.32
CA MET A 92 4.64 -5.35 24.75
C MET A 92 3.56 -4.54 25.48
N SER A 93 3.64 -4.48 26.80
CA SER A 93 2.76 -3.68 27.64
C SER A 93 3.47 -3.16 28.89
N GLY A 94 2.93 -2.12 29.47
CA GLY A 94 3.09 -1.75 30.85
C GLY A 94 1.82 -2.13 31.61
N GLN A 95 1.96 -2.87 32.71
CA GLN A 95 0.86 -3.37 33.53
C GLN A 95 1.26 -3.41 35.01
N SER A 96 1.96 -2.39 35.44
CA SER A 96 2.40 -2.27 36.83
C SER A 96 1.72 -1.09 37.51
N SER A 97 1.80 -1.00 38.82
CA SER A 97 1.31 0.17 39.56
C SER A 97 2.26 1.38 39.54
N ALA A 98 3.25 1.38 38.69
CA ALA A 98 4.19 2.50 38.54
C ALA A 98 3.53 3.71 37.88
N ASN A 99 3.91 4.92 38.30
CA ASN A 99 3.40 6.15 37.67
C ASN A 99 4.54 7.19 37.56
N PRO A 100 5.03 7.54 36.35
CA PRO A 100 4.55 7.03 35.07
C PRO A 100 4.89 5.55 34.85
N GLU A 101 4.02 4.84 34.14
CA GLU A 101 4.28 3.50 33.67
C GLU A 101 5.00 3.57 32.32
N THR A 102 6.20 3.03 32.26
CA THR A 102 7.09 3.17 31.09
C THR A 102 7.57 1.84 30.54
N GLY A 103 7.85 1.79 29.25
CA GLY A 103 8.48 0.65 28.60
C GLY A 103 9.11 1.02 27.27
N THR A 104 10.11 0.24 26.84
CA THR A 104 10.80 0.45 25.56
C THR A 104 10.90 -0.89 24.82
N TYR A 105 10.43 -0.91 23.59
CA TYR A 105 10.63 -2.00 22.64
C TYR A 105 11.71 -1.60 21.64
N THR A 106 12.77 -2.41 21.56
CA THR A 106 13.94 -2.10 20.74
C THR A 106 13.79 -2.63 19.32
N ALA A 107 14.32 -1.86 18.34
CA ALA A 107 14.40 -2.24 16.93
C ALA A 107 13.05 -2.66 16.31
N SER A 108 11.95 -1.96 16.65
CA SER A 108 10.66 -2.19 15.99
C SER A 108 10.76 -1.82 14.51
N PRO A 109 10.32 -2.68 13.57
CA PRO A 109 10.25 -2.34 12.16
C PRO A 109 9.41 -1.10 11.89
N ALA A 110 9.71 -0.38 10.80
CA ALA A 110 8.88 0.71 10.32
C ALA A 110 7.44 0.23 10.02
N GLY A 111 6.47 1.14 10.20
CA GLY A 111 5.07 0.87 9.91
C GLY A 111 4.12 1.42 10.96
N ARG A 112 2.84 1.10 10.81
CA ARG A 112 1.81 1.53 11.76
C ARG A 112 1.84 0.70 13.02
N HIS A 113 1.73 1.41 14.14
CA HIS A 113 1.62 0.84 15.46
C HIS A 113 0.40 1.42 16.17
N TYR A 114 -0.11 0.67 17.14
CA TYR A 114 -1.22 1.09 17.97
C TYR A 114 -0.85 0.99 19.42
N ILE A 115 -1.33 1.94 20.22
CA ILE A 115 -1.30 1.87 21.70
C ILE A 115 -2.74 1.79 22.17
N LYS A 116 -3.02 0.78 22.96
CA LYS A 116 -4.27 0.62 23.69
C LYS A 116 -4.05 0.98 25.14
N VAL A 117 -4.87 1.87 25.69
CA VAL A 117 -4.90 2.18 27.12
C VAL A 117 -6.15 1.57 27.72
N THR A 118 -6.00 0.90 28.85
CA THR A 118 -7.10 0.27 29.59
C THR A 118 -7.02 0.63 31.08
N ARG A 119 -8.14 0.47 31.72
CA ARG A 119 -8.26 0.67 33.15
C ARG A 119 -7.99 -0.62 33.90
N TYR A 120 -7.01 -0.64 34.81
CA TYR A 120 -6.93 -1.61 35.90
C TYR A 120 -7.81 -1.16 37.07
N SER A 121 -7.64 0.10 37.55
CA SER A 121 -8.49 0.65 38.62
C SER A 121 -8.66 2.18 38.50
N GLY A 122 -9.76 2.70 39.05
CA GLY A 122 -10.08 4.14 39.03
C GLY A 122 -10.60 4.61 37.66
N THR A 123 -10.99 5.87 37.54
CA THR A 123 -11.36 6.60 36.32
C THR A 123 -10.77 8.00 36.35
N GLY A 124 -10.61 8.65 35.21
CA GLY A 124 -10.18 10.05 35.10
C GLY A 124 -9.03 10.25 34.11
N THR A 125 -8.44 11.43 34.15
CA THR A 125 -7.46 11.88 33.16
C THR A 125 -6.10 11.17 33.29
N TYR A 126 -5.43 11.05 32.13
CA TYR A 126 -4.06 10.59 32.01
C TYR A 126 -3.31 11.36 30.92
N GLN A 127 -2.00 11.17 30.83
CA GLN A 127 -1.17 11.63 29.73
C GLN A 127 -0.42 10.44 29.13
N LEU A 128 -0.51 10.30 27.82
CA LEU A 128 0.20 9.29 27.04
C LEU A 128 1.28 9.98 26.20
N THR A 129 2.51 9.49 26.26
CA THR A 129 3.61 9.93 25.40
C THR A 129 4.25 8.70 24.76
N ALA A 130 4.45 8.72 23.46
CA ALA A 130 5.23 7.74 22.73
C ALA A 130 6.42 8.43 22.06
N ASN A 131 7.63 7.85 22.20
CA ASN A 131 8.80 8.28 21.45
C ASN A 131 9.16 7.18 20.48
N PHE A 132 9.34 7.55 19.23
CA PHE A 132 9.62 6.61 18.15
C PHE A 132 10.29 7.36 16.99
N VAL A 133 10.90 6.61 16.09
CA VAL A 133 11.43 7.19 14.85
C VAL A 133 10.27 7.44 13.91
N GLY A 134 9.73 8.63 13.92
CA GLY A 134 8.55 9.03 13.15
C GLY A 134 8.56 10.51 12.80
N SER A 135 7.53 10.98 12.11
CA SER A 135 7.38 12.38 11.75
C SER A 135 7.28 13.24 13.00
N THR A 136 8.32 14.02 13.30
CA THR A 136 8.31 14.97 14.39
C THR A 136 7.61 16.26 13.99
N GLY A 137 6.57 16.63 14.71
CA GLY A 137 6.11 18.01 14.75
C GLY A 137 7.15 18.87 15.49
N GLY A 138 7.99 19.54 14.74
CA GLY A 138 8.78 20.71 15.12
C GLY A 138 9.77 20.61 16.27
N GLY A 139 11.06 20.55 15.93
CA GLY A 139 12.16 21.08 16.76
C GLY A 139 13.27 20.09 17.09
N GLY A 140 14.33 20.06 16.28
CA GLY A 140 15.64 19.46 16.64
C GLY A 140 16.24 18.64 15.52
N GLY A 141 16.96 19.30 14.65
CA GLY A 141 18.05 18.86 13.77
C GLY A 141 18.18 17.40 13.36
N GLU A 142 17.33 16.91 12.50
CA GLU A 142 17.68 15.96 11.44
C GLU A 142 16.85 16.35 10.20
N ASN A 143 17.49 16.35 9.03
CA ASN A 143 16.91 16.86 7.81
C ASN A 143 15.52 16.30 7.56
N PRO A 144 14.51 17.13 7.24
CA PRO A 144 13.25 16.65 6.70
C PRO A 144 13.55 15.83 5.44
N PRO A 145 12.68 14.82 5.09
CA PRO A 145 12.79 14.21 3.77
C PRO A 145 12.79 15.36 2.76
N PRO A 146 13.69 15.38 1.80
CA PRO A 146 13.86 16.52 0.93
C PRO A 146 12.55 16.75 0.17
N THR A 147 11.83 17.80 0.54
CA THR A 147 10.86 18.41 -0.34
C THR A 147 11.65 18.97 -1.52
N GLY A 148 11.69 18.20 -2.61
CA GLY A 148 12.19 18.68 -3.88
C GLY A 148 13.70 18.87 -3.99
N GLY A 149 14.52 17.91 -3.50
CA GLY A 149 15.96 17.98 -3.76
C GLY A 149 16.61 16.59 -3.72
N CYS A 150 17.34 16.24 -4.74
CA CYS A 150 18.02 14.97 -4.93
C CYS A 150 19.30 14.85 -4.09
N ASN A 151 19.26 15.11 -2.82
CA ASN A 151 20.43 14.95 -1.95
C ASN A 151 20.43 13.59 -1.24
N TYR A 152 20.63 12.52 -2.02
CA TYR A 152 20.77 11.16 -1.47
C TYR A 152 22.20 10.86 -1.02
N GLY A 153 23.11 11.84 -1.07
CA GLY A 153 24.53 11.66 -0.81
C GLY A 153 25.24 10.85 -1.91
N ALA A 154 26.48 10.48 -1.65
CA ALA A 154 27.26 9.68 -2.59
C ALA A 154 26.71 8.25 -2.69
N ARG A 155 26.66 7.72 -3.91
CA ARG A 155 26.26 6.32 -4.14
C ARG A 155 27.14 5.37 -3.35
N PRO A 156 26.60 4.50 -2.50
CA PRO A 156 27.39 3.50 -1.78
C PRO A 156 28.11 2.55 -2.75
N SER A 157 29.22 1.98 -2.31
CA SER A 157 29.93 0.94 -3.08
C SER A 157 29.07 -0.32 -3.18
N LYS A 158 28.96 -0.88 -4.39
CA LYS A 158 28.18 -2.11 -4.60
C LYS A 158 28.83 -3.29 -3.85
N PRO A 159 28.11 -3.98 -2.95
CA PRO A 159 28.60 -5.20 -2.31
C PRO A 159 28.91 -6.31 -3.33
N SER A 160 29.96 -7.09 -3.11
CA SER A 160 30.38 -8.14 -4.02
C SER A 160 29.38 -9.30 -4.17
N ASN A 161 28.54 -9.52 -3.15
CA ASN A 161 27.47 -10.53 -3.12
C ASN A 161 26.12 -10.02 -3.66
N LEU A 162 26.07 -8.78 -4.16
CA LEU A 162 24.86 -8.21 -4.79
C LEU A 162 24.96 -8.31 -6.31
N THR A 163 23.97 -8.92 -6.93
CA THR A 163 23.83 -8.92 -8.38
C THR A 163 23.03 -7.72 -8.84
N SER A 164 23.65 -6.84 -9.62
CA SER A 164 22.94 -5.76 -10.31
C SER A 164 23.52 -5.52 -11.70
N TYR A 165 22.70 -5.01 -12.58
CA TYR A 165 23.00 -4.72 -13.97
C TYR A 165 22.62 -3.28 -14.28
N MET A 166 23.59 -2.48 -14.70
CA MET A 166 23.40 -1.06 -15.04
C MET A 166 23.47 -0.86 -16.55
N THR A 167 22.55 -0.06 -17.06
CA THR A 167 22.58 0.49 -18.42
C THR A 167 22.43 2.02 -18.30
N GLY A 168 23.28 2.78 -18.97
CA GLY A 168 23.34 4.25 -18.84
C GLY A 168 24.29 4.71 -17.75
N SER A 169 24.06 5.91 -17.23
CA SER A 169 24.94 6.56 -16.24
C SER A 169 24.73 6.01 -14.84
N ALA A 170 25.83 5.78 -14.11
CA ALA A 170 25.77 5.46 -12.68
C ALA A 170 25.56 6.70 -11.80
N THR A 171 25.63 7.90 -12.40
CA THR A 171 25.37 9.17 -11.71
C THR A 171 23.87 9.38 -11.61
N ASP A 172 23.40 9.73 -10.43
CA ASP A 172 22.02 10.10 -10.23
C ASP A 172 21.66 11.35 -11.05
N THR A 173 20.58 11.23 -11.84
CA THR A 173 20.02 12.35 -12.58
C THR A 173 18.89 12.93 -11.75
N CYS A 174 19.24 13.92 -10.99
CA CYS A 174 18.30 14.59 -10.08
C CYS A 174 17.12 15.21 -10.84
N VAL A 175 15.93 14.63 -10.66
CA VAL A 175 14.68 15.19 -11.16
C VAL A 175 13.74 15.46 -9.99
N THR A 176 13.22 16.68 -9.91
CA THR A 176 12.20 17.03 -8.91
C THR A 176 10.82 16.67 -9.44
N LEU A 177 10.18 15.71 -8.84
CA LEU A 177 8.82 15.25 -9.16
C LEU A 177 7.84 15.68 -8.07
N SER A 178 6.57 15.83 -8.42
CA SER A 178 5.54 16.31 -7.47
C SER A 178 4.22 15.54 -7.50
N ASN A 179 4.03 14.68 -8.48
CA ASN A 179 2.75 14.00 -8.70
C ASN A 179 2.97 12.50 -8.81
N PRO A 180 2.84 11.75 -7.70
CA PRO A 180 3.07 10.32 -7.73
C PRO A 180 2.09 9.60 -8.68
N ALA A 181 2.56 8.49 -9.25
CA ALA A 181 1.71 7.66 -10.10
C ALA A 181 2.02 6.17 -9.91
N LEU A 182 1.07 5.34 -10.30
CA LEU A 182 1.22 3.89 -10.34
C LEU A 182 1.08 3.39 -11.78
N LEU A 183 1.84 2.36 -12.13
CA LEU A 183 1.67 1.62 -13.37
C LEU A 183 1.40 0.14 -13.05
N LEU A 184 0.15 -0.27 -13.18
CA LEU A 184 -0.32 -1.63 -12.96
C LEU A 184 -0.40 -2.37 -14.30
N MET A 185 0.22 -3.57 -14.41
CA MET A 185 0.28 -4.30 -15.68
C MET A 185 -0.04 -5.79 -15.50
N GLY A 186 -0.88 -6.31 -16.37
CA GLY A 186 -1.44 -7.66 -16.24
C GLY A 186 -0.50 -8.82 -16.58
N GLY A 187 0.71 -8.56 -17.04
CA GLY A 187 1.67 -9.58 -17.44
C GLY A 187 1.54 -9.99 -18.92
N GLY A 188 2.25 -11.04 -19.30
CA GLY A 188 2.38 -11.41 -20.71
C GLY A 188 3.31 -10.43 -21.45
N THR A 189 2.89 -9.94 -22.60
CA THR A 189 3.62 -8.90 -23.34
C THR A 189 3.46 -7.55 -22.63
N ASP A 190 4.55 -6.83 -22.45
CA ASP A 190 4.53 -5.49 -21.88
C ASP A 190 3.84 -4.47 -22.82
N VAL A 191 3.35 -3.38 -22.24
CA VAL A 191 2.62 -2.33 -22.97
C VAL A 191 3.54 -1.13 -23.20
N ASP A 192 4.16 -1.06 -24.38
CA ASP A 192 5.12 -0.02 -24.75
C ASP A 192 4.59 1.41 -24.53
N ASN A 193 3.32 1.65 -24.90
CA ASN A 193 2.67 2.94 -24.74
C ASN A 193 2.56 3.38 -23.27
N ALA A 194 2.41 2.43 -22.35
CA ALA A 194 2.38 2.75 -20.92
C ALA A 194 3.73 3.30 -20.44
N PHE A 195 4.83 2.77 -20.95
CA PHE A 195 6.16 3.29 -20.65
C PHE A 195 6.46 4.59 -21.38
N SER A 196 6.24 4.63 -22.71
CA SER A 196 6.67 5.77 -23.53
C SER A 196 5.76 7.00 -23.40
N LEU A 197 4.45 6.81 -23.27
CA LEU A 197 3.47 7.90 -23.20
C LEU A 197 3.07 8.30 -21.77
N ARG A 198 3.26 7.42 -20.78
CA ARG A 198 2.88 7.68 -19.38
C ARG A 198 4.10 7.88 -18.50
N VAL A 199 4.98 6.88 -18.41
CA VAL A 199 6.14 6.93 -17.52
C VAL A 199 7.21 7.89 -18.02
N GLY A 200 7.61 7.80 -19.30
CA GLY A 200 8.68 8.60 -19.85
C GLY A 200 8.53 10.11 -19.62
N PRO A 201 7.39 10.74 -20.00
CA PRO A 201 7.11 12.14 -19.71
C PRO A 201 7.08 12.47 -18.23
N HIS A 202 6.64 11.52 -17.38
CA HIS A 202 6.53 11.71 -15.95
C HIS A 202 7.90 11.80 -15.28
N ILE A 203 8.83 10.89 -15.60
CA ILE A 203 10.17 10.83 -15.00
C ILE A 203 11.18 11.81 -15.58
N GLN A 204 10.87 12.49 -16.67
CA GLN A 204 11.66 13.58 -17.27
C GLN A 204 13.14 13.25 -17.50
N GLY A 205 13.43 12.02 -17.92
CA GLY A 205 14.81 11.57 -18.15
C GLY A 205 15.56 11.12 -16.89
N GLY A 206 14.87 10.94 -15.78
CA GLY A 206 15.40 10.42 -14.51
C GLY A 206 15.90 8.98 -14.58
N ASN A 207 16.13 8.38 -13.44
CA ASN A 207 16.69 7.05 -13.29
C ASN A 207 15.58 6.01 -13.02
N ILE A 208 15.78 4.78 -13.50
CA ILE A 208 14.87 3.66 -13.29
C ILE A 208 15.58 2.57 -12.51
N VAL A 209 14.90 2.00 -11.51
CA VAL A 209 15.31 0.76 -10.85
C VAL A 209 14.30 -0.33 -11.13
N VAL A 210 14.77 -1.46 -11.62
CA VAL A 210 13.99 -2.70 -11.79
C VAL A 210 14.31 -3.66 -10.66
N LEU A 211 13.32 -4.06 -9.87
CA LEU A 211 13.48 -4.99 -8.78
C LEU A 211 12.97 -6.39 -9.14
N ARG A 212 13.75 -7.39 -8.75
CA ARG A 212 13.46 -8.80 -8.95
C ARG A 212 14.08 -9.65 -7.83
N THR A 213 13.52 -10.81 -7.54
CA THR A 213 14.17 -11.85 -6.72
C THR A 213 15.01 -12.82 -7.55
N SER A 214 14.80 -12.86 -8.87
CA SER A 214 15.56 -13.70 -9.80
C SER A 214 15.52 -13.14 -11.21
N GLY A 215 16.40 -13.60 -12.10
CA GLY A 215 16.38 -13.25 -13.52
C GLY A 215 17.57 -12.38 -13.94
N THR A 216 17.41 -11.59 -15.00
CA THR A 216 18.46 -10.81 -15.66
C THR A 216 18.02 -9.38 -15.95
N ASN A 217 18.82 -8.66 -16.72
CA ASN A 217 18.62 -7.25 -17.10
C ASN A 217 17.76 -7.04 -18.37
N ALA A 218 16.84 -7.95 -18.67
CA ALA A 218 16.06 -7.88 -19.91
C ALA A 218 15.28 -6.54 -20.07
N TYR A 219 14.94 -5.90 -18.96
CA TYR A 219 14.24 -4.60 -18.95
C TYR A 219 15.15 -3.40 -19.23
N ASN A 220 16.47 -3.48 -19.03
CA ASN A 220 17.30 -2.29 -18.97
C ASN A 220 17.27 -1.48 -20.28
N SER A 221 17.74 -2.03 -21.39
CA SER A 221 17.75 -1.31 -22.67
C SER A 221 16.34 -1.05 -23.21
N TYR A 222 15.41 -1.93 -22.92
CA TYR A 222 14.00 -1.79 -23.31
C TYR A 222 13.35 -0.56 -22.64
N LEU A 223 13.41 -0.46 -21.31
CA LEU A 223 12.84 0.68 -20.60
C LEU A 223 13.59 1.98 -20.92
N GLN A 224 14.94 1.93 -21.00
CA GLN A 224 15.72 3.10 -21.38
C GLN A 224 15.29 3.66 -22.75
N GLY A 225 15.11 2.78 -23.74
CA GLY A 225 14.69 3.18 -25.09
C GLY A 225 13.29 3.76 -25.15
N LEU A 226 12.35 3.25 -24.34
CA LEU A 226 10.96 3.73 -24.34
C LEU A 226 10.77 5.01 -23.52
N THR A 227 11.54 5.22 -22.48
CA THR A 227 11.31 6.31 -21.51
C THR A 227 12.33 7.46 -21.63
N ASN A 228 13.40 7.27 -22.39
CA ASN A 228 14.59 8.16 -22.43
C ASN A 228 15.23 8.38 -21.04
N ALA A 229 15.16 7.38 -20.17
CA ALA A 229 15.78 7.45 -18.85
C ALA A 229 17.31 7.56 -18.96
N ALA A 230 17.93 8.33 -18.06
CA ALA A 230 19.40 8.48 -18.00
C ALA A 230 20.07 7.14 -17.66
N SER A 231 19.43 6.34 -16.84
CA SER A 231 19.88 4.97 -16.54
C SER A 231 18.73 4.05 -16.16
N VAL A 232 18.99 2.75 -16.34
CA VAL A 232 18.13 1.67 -15.81
C VAL A 232 19.03 0.68 -15.10
N GLU A 233 18.76 0.42 -13.83
CA GLU A 233 19.48 -0.59 -13.05
C GLU A 233 18.54 -1.71 -12.61
N THR A 234 18.79 -2.94 -13.06
CA THR A 234 18.12 -4.13 -12.50
C THR A 234 18.92 -4.63 -11.30
N ILE A 235 18.24 -4.80 -10.16
CA ILE A 235 18.83 -5.30 -8.92
C ILE A 235 18.11 -6.60 -8.51
N ILE A 236 18.90 -7.66 -8.25
CA ILE A 236 18.38 -8.95 -7.78
C ILE A 236 18.41 -8.96 -6.24
N VAL A 237 17.23 -8.85 -5.65
CA VAL A 237 17.03 -8.77 -4.19
C VAL A 237 16.22 -9.98 -3.74
N ASP A 238 16.90 -11.09 -3.52
CA ASP A 238 16.30 -12.41 -3.23
C ASP A 238 16.29 -12.77 -1.75
N THR A 239 16.81 -11.91 -0.87
CA THR A 239 16.89 -12.13 0.57
C THR A 239 16.68 -10.84 1.36
N VAL A 240 16.20 -10.97 2.60
CA VAL A 240 16.08 -9.87 3.58
C VAL A 240 17.42 -9.16 3.79
N THR A 241 18.54 -9.90 3.78
CA THR A 241 19.88 -9.31 3.92
C THR A 241 20.18 -8.35 2.76
N LYS A 242 19.93 -8.75 1.51
CA LYS A 242 20.12 -7.88 0.35
C LYS A 242 19.14 -6.71 0.34
N ALA A 243 17.92 -6.93 0.79
CA ALA A 243 16.88 -5.89 0.89
C ALA A 243 17.21 -4.80 1.93
N ASN A 244 18.15 -5.05 2.83
CA ASN A 244 18.62 -4.09 3.84
C ASN A 244 19.98 -3.46 3.52
N MET A 245 20.57 -3.71 2.33
CA MET A 245 21.84 -3.11 1.92
C MET A 245 21.66 -1.61 1.60
N ASP A 246 22.58 -0.77 2.07
CA ASP A 246 22.57 0.68 1.80
C ASP A 246 22.64 0.99 0.30
N TYR A 247 23.36 0.18 -0.48
CA TYR A 247 23.40 0.32 -1.93
C TYR A 247 22.02 0.16 -2.57
N VAL A 248 21.24 -0.83 -2.13
CA VAL A 248 19.90 -1.11 -2.65
C VAL A 248 18.93 -0.01 -2.24
N ASP A 249 18.96 0.40 -0.98
CA ASP A 249 18.16 1.50 -0.45
C ASP A 249 18.44 2.80 -1.22
N TRP A 250 19.72 3.15 -1.39
CA TRP A 250 20.12 4.35 -2.13
C TRP A 250 19.65 4.30 -3.57
N ALA A 251 19.88 3.19 -4.28
CA ALA A 251 19.53 3.06 -5.69
C ALA A 251 18.02 3.20 -5.92
N ILE A 252 17.19 2.62 -5.03
CA ILE A 252 15.74 2.73 -5.13
C ILE A 252 15.29 4.17 -4.81
N ARG A 253 15.74 4.74 -3.70
CA ARG A 253 15.31 6.09 -3.28
C ARG A 253 15.67 7.17 -4.29
N SER A 254 16.81 7.07 -4.94
CA SER A 254 17.25 8.02 -5.95
C SER A 254 16.51 7.90 -7.29
N ALA A 255 15.89 6.75 -7.59
CA ALA A 255 15.17 6.52 -8.85
C ALA A 255 13.85 7.32 -8.93
N GLU A 256 13.48 7.74 -10.14
CA GLU A 256 12.19 8.37 -10.47
C GLU A 256 11.12 7.36 -10.83
N PHE A 257 11.52 6.15 -11.21
CA PHE A 257 10.62 5.03 -11.47
C PHE A 257 11.17 3.74 -10.89
N VAL A 258 10.35 3.05 -10.10
CA VAL A 258 10.62 1.70 -9.65
C VAL A 258 9.68 0.72 -10.35
N TRP A 259 10.26 -0.25 -11.05
CA TRP A 259 9.54 -1.30 -11.75
C TRP A 259 9.72 -2.65 -11.09
N LEU A 260 8.63 -3.24 -10.59
CA LEU A 260 8.60 -4.58 -10.01
C LEU A 260 8.31 -5.57 -11.13
N ALA A 261 9.32 -6.33 -11.55
CA ALA A 261 9.17 -7.29 -12.63
C ALA A 261 8.27 -8.47 -12.24
N GLY A 262 7.83 -9.24 -13.22
CA GLY A 262 7.13 -10.50 -12.97
C GLY A 262 8.02 -11.53 -12.26
N GLY A 263 7.39 -12.44 -11.55
CA GLY A 263 8.07 -13.49 -10.76
C GLY A 263 7.10 -14.19 -9.82
N ASP A 264 7.45 -14.23 -8.54
CA ASP A 264 6.65 -14.78 -7.45
C ASP A 264 6.43 -13.70 -6.39
N GLN A 265 5.18 -13.30 -6.18
CA GLN A 265 4.82 -12.27 -5.21
C GLN A 265 5.09 -12.68 -3.76
N SER A 266 4.98 -13.96 -3.43
CA SER A 266 5.33 -14.47 -2.10
C SER A 266 6.83 -14.33 -1.82
N ALA A 267 7.67 -14.61 -2.83
CA ALA A 267 9.11 -14.38 -2.73
C ALA A 267 9.43 -12.88 -2.55
N TYR A 268 8.65 -11.98 -3.15
CA TYR A 268 8.80 -10.52 -2.95
C TYR A 268 8.44 -10.12 -1.52
N LEU A 269 7.30 -10.57 -1.00
CA LEU A 269 6.90 -10.29 0.37
C LEU A 269 7.91 -10.85 1.38
N ASN A 270 8.33 -12.11 1.21
CA ASN A 270 9.29 -12.77 2.08
C ASN A 270 10.66 -12.08 2.10
N ALA A 271 11.10 -11.51 0.97
CA ALA A 271 12.39 -10.84 0.88
C ALA A 271 12.34 -9.35 1.22
N TRP A 272 11.23 -8.63 0.97
CA TRP A 272 11.20 -7.17 0.98
C TRP A 272 10.32 -6.57 2.07
N GLN A 273 9.30 -7.28 2.58
CA GLN A 273 8.42 -6.74 3.61
C GLN A 273 9.17 -6.50 4.92
N GLY A 274 8.97 -5.32 5.53
CA GLY A 274 9.66 -4.92 6.75
C GLY A 274 11.14 -4.54 6.56
N THR A 275 11.60 -4.29 5.32
CA THR A 275 12.99 -3.97 5.00
C THR A 275 13.16 -2.55 4.43
N LYS A 276 14.42 -2.14 4.19
CA LYS A 276 14.73 -0.89 3.50
C LYS A 276 14.14 -0.82 2.10
N VAL A 277 14.04 -1.94 1.38
CA VAL A 277 13.41 -1.99 0.04
C VAL A 277 11.96 -1.54 0.10
N GLN A 278 11.15 -2.04 1.04
CA GLN A 278 9.77 -1.58 1.19
C GLN A 278 9.70 -0.07 1.44
N ALA A 279 10.49 0.43 2.38
CA ALA A 279 10.53 1.85 2.72
C ALA A 279 11.04 2.71 1.54
N ALA A 280 11.98 2.21 0.75
CA ALA A 280 12.52 2.92 -0.40
C ALA A 280 11.53 2.96 -1.57
N ILE A 281 10.77 1.88 -1.84
CA ILE A 281 9.70 1.87 -2.85
C ILE A 281 8.61 2.88 -2.46
N GLN A 282 8.17 2.89 -1.19
CA GLN A 282 7.20 3.86 -0.70
C GLN A 282 7.72 5.29 -0.87
N HIS A 283 9.00 5.53 -0.55
CA HIS A 283 9.63 6.84 -0.71
C HIS A 283 9.60 7.34 -2.16
N VAL A 284 9.82 6.45 -3.16
CA VAL A 284 9.74 6.86 -4.58
C VAL A 284 8.35 7.38 -4.94
N TYR A 285 7.30 6.72 -4.46
CA TYR A 285 5.94 7.23 -4.62
C TYR A 285 5.76 8.56 -3.89
N ASP A 286 6.14 8.65 -2.62
CA ASP A 286 5.91 9.83 -1.77
C ASP A 286 6.65 11.08 -2.28
N LYS A 287 7.81 10.93 -2.93
CA LYS A 287 8.55 12.03 -3.56
C LYS A 287 7.96 12.48 -4.92
N GLY A 288 6.90 11.83 -5.41
CA GLY A 288 6.23 12.15 -6.66
C GLY A 288 6.66 11.29 -7.86
N GLY A 289 7.43 10.23 -7.63
CA GLY A 289 7.86 9.28 -8.64
C GLY A 289 6.78 8.30 -9.07
N VAL A 290 7.14 7.39 -9.97
CA VAL A 290 6.28 6.30 -10.42
C VAL A 290 6.69 5.00 -9.73
N VAL A 291 5.72 4.26 -9.25
CA VAL A 291 5.91 2.86 -8.84
C VAL A 291 5.04 1.98 -9.73
N GLY A 292 5.61 0.95 -10.29
CA GLY A 292 4.85 0.06 -11.17
C GLY A 292 5.29 -1.38 -11.07
N GLY A 293 4.45 -2.27 -11.61
CA GLY A 293 4.77 -3.69 -11.63
C GLY A 293 3.93 -4.45 -12.65
N THR A 294 4.44 -5.63 -13.01
CA THR A 294 3.75 -6.54 -13.93
C THR A 294 3.59 -7.91 -13.28
N SER A 295 2.46 -8.58 -13.53
CA SER A 295 2.20 -9.93 -13.01
C SER A 295 2.36 -9.99 -11.47
N ALA A 296 3.28 -10.78 -10.93
CA ALA A 296 3.59 -10.83 -9.49
C ALA A 296 3.98 -9.44 -8.92
N GLY A 297 4.69 -8.61 -9.70
CA GLY A 297 5.05 -7.26 -9.30
C GLY A 297 3.85 -6.32 -9.18
N ASP A 298 2.79 -6.53 -9.97
CA ASP A 298 1.53 -5.80 -9.83
C ASP A 298 0.74 -6.24 -8.58
N HIS A 299 0.71 -7.55 -8.29
CA HIS A 299 0.01 -8.05 -7.11
C HIS A 299 0.44 -7.35 -5.82
N VAL A 300 1.75 -7.10 -5.64
CA VAL A 300 2.28 -6.49 -4.40
C VAL A 300 2.06 -4.98 -4.30
N LEU A 301 1.51 -4.34 -5.33
CA LEU A 301 1.16 -2.91 -5.30
C LEU A 301 -0.20 -2.61 -4.66
N SER A 302 -1.02 -3.62 -4.39
CA SER A 302 -2.35 -3.45 -3.78
C SER A 302 -2.32 -3.55 -2.25
N GLN A 303 -3.34 -3.01 -1.58
CA GLN A 303 -3.47 -3.11 -0.13
C GLN A 303 -3.63 -4.55 0.33
N HIS A 304 -4.49 -5.31 -0.35
CA HIS A 304 -4.67 -6.74 -0.14
C HIS A 304 -3.91 -7.47 -1.24
N ILE A 305 -3.05 -8.38 -0.87
CA ILE A 305 -2.14 -9.06 -1.80
C ILE A 305 -2.47 -10.54 -1.83
N TYR A 306 -2.84 -11.05 -3.00
CA TYR A 306 -2.94 -12.50 -3.17
C TYR A 306 -1.55 -13.13 -3.03
N ASP A 307 -1.38 -13.95 -2.02
CA ASP A 307 -0.10 -14.49 -1.57
C ASP A 307 -0.20 -16.01 -1.33
N PRO A 308 -0.02 -16.84 -2.38
CA PRO A 308 -0.11 -18.30 -2.26
C PRO A 308 1.14 -18.94 -1.68
N ASP A 309 1.79 -18.32 -0.68
CA ASP A 309 3.08 -18.78 -0.12
C ASP A 309 3.08 -20.28 0.21
N GLY A 310 4.03 -21.00 -0.38
CA GLY A 310 4.20 -22.44 -0.15
C GLY A 310 3.17 -23.36 -0.84
N VAL A 311 2.17 -22.82 -1.56
CA VAL A 311 1.17 -23.61 -2.28
C VAL A 311 1.05 -23.18 -3.74
N ALA A 312 0.40 -23.99 -4.57
CA ALA A 312 0.12 -23.65 -5.96
C ALA A 312 -0.81 -22.44 -6.05
N GLY A 313 -0.67 -21.62 -7.09
CA GLY A 313 -1.55 -20.50 -7.34
C GLY A 313 -2.98 -20.96 -7.64
N ALA A 314 -3.97 -20.34 -6.98
CA ALA A 314 -5.39 -20.67 -7.14
C ALA A 314 -5.86 -20.53 -8.59
N ILE A 315 -6.56 -21.53 -9.10
CA ILE A 315 -7.38 -21.43 -10.30
C ILE A 315 -8.85 -21.24 -9.92
N SER A 316 -9.65 -20.64 -10.82
CA SER A 316 -11.06 -20.37 -10.52
C SER A 316 -11.86 -21.60 -10.13
N ALA A 317 -11.66 -22.72 -10.86
CA ALA A 317 -12.38 -23.97 -10.63
C ALA A 317 -12.14 -24.58 -9.23
N GLU A 318 -10.97 -24.35 -8.64
CA GLU A 318 -10.63 -24.77 -7.27
C GLU A 318 -11.13 -23.74 -6.25
N ALA A 319 -10.82 -22.47 -6.47
CA ALA A 319 -11.14 -21.38 -5.55
C ALA A 319 -12.64 -21.29 -5.21
N VAL A 320 -13.51 -21.63 -6.18
CA VAL A 320 -14.96 -21.54 -5.99
C VAL A 320 -15.56 -22.69 -5.19
N THR A 321 -14.81 -23.79 -4.99
CA THR A 321 -15.31 -25.00 -4.31
C THR A 321 -15.31 -24.88 -2.79
N ASP A 322 -14.43 -24.02 -2.26
CA ASP A 322 -14.33 -23.77 -0.82
C ASP A 322 -13.89 -22.34 -0.56
N PHE A 323 -14.69 -21.61 0.23
CA PHE A 323 -14.33 -20.23 0.62
C PHE A 323 -12.98 -20.13 1.34
N CYS A 324 -12.54 -21.18 2.02
CA CYS A 324 -11.25 -21.27 2.71
C CYS A 324 -10.28 -22.24 2.01
N HIS A 325 -10.37 -22.38 0.68
CA HIS A 325 -9.42 -23.21 -0.07
C HIS A 325 -7.98 -22.82 0.25
N GLU A 326 -7.11 -23.81 0.45
CA GLU A 326 -5.73 -23.63 0.90
C GLU A 326 -4.90 -22.71 -0.01
N THR A 327 -5.25 -22.65 -1.29
CA THR A 327 -4.57 -21.78 -2.26
C THR A 327 -4.98 -20.31 -2.17
N ILE A 328 -5.96 -19.97 -1.31
CA ILE A 328 -6.45 -18.60 -1.13
C ILE A 328 -5.90 -18.03 0.16
N ASN A 329 -4.71 -17.46 0.09
CA ASN A 329 -4.09 -16.68 1.13
C ASN A 329 -3.98 -15.21 0.69
N ILE A 330 -4.23 -14.26 1.61
CA ILE A 330 -4.20 -12.83 1.35
C ILE A 330 -3.37 -12.16 2.43
N SER A 331 -2.29 -11.52 2.01
CA SER A 331 -1.41 -10.72 2.83
C SER A 331 -1.73 -9.22 2.73
N THR A 332 -1.24 -8.43 3.67
CA THR A 332 -1.41 -6.97 3.71
C THR A 332 -0.17 -6.29 4.27
N GLY A 333 -0.14 -4.94 4.22
CA GLY A 333 0.88 -4.17 4.95
C GLY A 333 2.23 -4.07 4.24
N PHE A 334 2.28 -4.29 2.92
CA PHE A 334 3.51 -4.08 2.17
C PHE A 334 3.65 -2.62 1.73
N LEU A 335 2.78 -2.09 0.89
CA LEU A 335 2.84 -0.71 0.41
C LEU A 335 1.53 0.04 0.70
N ASN A 336 1.61 1.37 0.79
CA ASN A 336 0.47 2.20 1.14
C ASN A 336 0.28 3.31 0.10
N PHE A 337 -0.53 3.04 -0.91
CA PHE A 337 -0.90 4.02 -1.94
C PHE A 337 -2.37 4.41 -1.80
N PRO A 338 -2.72 5.71 -1.79
CA PRO A 338 -4.11 6.16 -1.61
C PRO A 338 -5.08 5.53 -2.62
N ALA A 339 -4.68 5.39 -3.88
CA ALA A 339 -5.52 4.78 -4.92
C ALA A 339 -5.73 3.27 -4.74
N MET A 340 -4.86 2.60 -3.97
CA MET A 340 -4.91 1.15 -3.75
C MET A 340 -5.56 0.76 -2.42
N GLN A 341 -6.11 1.70 -1.68
CA GLN A 341 -6.86 1.40 -0.45
C GLN A 341 -8.13 0.61 -0.77
N GLY A 342 -8.35 -0.49 -0.06
CA GLY A 342 -9.44 -1.44 -0.32
C GLY A 342 -9.33 -2.17 -1.65
N VAL A 343 -8.15 -2.24 -2.27
CA VAL A 343 -7.92 -2.93 -3.54
C VAL A 343 -7.18 -4.25 -3.32
N ILE A 344 -7.57 -5.26 -4.06
CA ILE A 344 -6.78 -6.45 -4.36
C ILE A 344 -6.59 -6.56 -5.87
N ASN A 345 -5.34 -6.67 -6.32
CA ASN A 345 -5.03 -6.83 -7.75
C ASN A 345 -5.10 -8.30 -8.16
N ASP A 346 -5.51 -8.55 -9.41
CA ASP A 346 -5.32 -9.83 -10.09
C ASP A 346 -4.80 -9.59 -11.52
N THR A 347 -3.93 -10.47 -12.01
CA THR A 347 -3.20 -10.31 -13.27
C THR A 347 -3.43 -11.52 -14.18
N HIS A 348 -2.96 -11.49 -15.44
CA HIS A 348 -3.22 -12.54 -16.43
C HIS A 348 -4.71 -12.95 -16.48
N PHE A 349 -5.56 -11.98 -16.26
CA PHE A 349 -6.91 -12.21 -15.74
C PHE A 349 -7.77 -13.07 -16.66
N ARG A 350 -8.01 -12.61 -17.88
CA ARG A 350 -8.83 -13.33 -18.84
C ARG A 350 -8.12 -14.58 -19.36
N GLN A 351 -6.82 -14.47 -19.62
CA GLN A 351 -6.02 -15.54 -20.26
C GLN A 351 -5.90 -16.79 -19.38
N ARG A 352 -6.00 -16.63 -18.05
CA ARG A 352 -5.93 -17.75 -17.09
C ARG A 352 -7.27 -17.99 -16.37
N ASP A 353 -8.39 -17.52 -16.92
CA ASP A 353 -9.74 -17.65 -16.35
C ASP A 353 -9.78 -17.35 -14.84
N ARG A 354 -9.39 -16.13 -14.47
CA ARG A 354 -9.24 -15.75 -13.04
C ARG A 354 -10.48 -15.07 -12.44
N MET A 355 -11.58 -14.95 -13.18
CA MET A 355 -12.80 -14.30 -12.71
C MET A 355 -13.34 -14.95 -11.42
N GLY A 356 -13.42 -16.28 -11.37
CA GLY A 356 -13.96 -17.01 -10.20
C GLY A 356 -13.12 -16.76 -8.95
N ARG A 357 -11.78 -16.92 -9.02
CA ARG A 357 -10.91 -16.66 -7.88
C ARG A 357 -10.98 -15.21 -7.42
N SER A 358 -11.08 -14.27 -8.35
CA SER A 358 -11.19 -12.84 -8.02
C SER A 358 -12.52 -12.49 -7.35
N MET A 359 -13.62 -13.17 -7.70
CA MET A 359 -14.89 -13.03 -6.98
C MET A 359 -14.78 -13.60 -5.55
N VAL A 360 -14.00 -14.67 -5.34
CA VAL A 360 -13.69 -15.20 -4.01
C VAL A 360 -12.79 -14.23 -3.25
N PHE A 361 -11.78 -13.65 -3.88
CA PHE A 361 -10.95 -12.59 -3.28
C PHE A 361 -11.80 -11.41 -2.82
N GLN A 362 -12.72 -10.91 -3.67
CA GLN A 362 -13.65 -9.85 -3.30
C GLN A 362 -14.47 -10.20 -2.06
N ALA A 363 -14.97 -11.42 -1.97
CA ALA A 363 -15.73 -11.87 -0.80
C ALA A 363 -14.87 -11.99 0.46
N LYS A 364 -13.57 -12.33 0.31
CA LYS A 364 -12.60 -12.44 1.41
C LYS A 364 -12.21 -11.08 1.99
N VAL A 365 -11.89 -10.11 1.09
CA VAL A 365 -11.44 -8.78 1.51
C VAL A 365 -12.61 -7.88 1.95
N GLY A 366 -13.84 -8.29 1.69
CA GLY A 366 -15.06 -7.63 2.16
C GLY A 366 -15.73 -6.71 1.15
N ALA A 367 -17.00 -6.39 1.43
CA ALA A 367 -17.89 -5.68 0.52
C ALA A 367 -17.42 -4.24 0.20
N ALA A 368 -16.70 -3.58 1.10
CA ALA A 368 -16.16 -2.24 0.88
C ALA A 368 -14.98 -2.20 -0.08
N SER A 369 -14.30 -3.34 -0.27
CA SER A 369 -13.13 -3.50 -1.12
C SER A 369 -13.52 -3.76 -2.58
N ARG A 370 -12.52 -3.76 -3.47
CA ARG A 370 -12.69 -4.04 -4.89
C ARG A 370 -11.51 -4.81 -5.47
N VAL A 371 -11.77 -5.56 -6.52
CA VAL A 371 -10.72 -6.19 -7.33
C VAL A 371 -10.39 -5.26 -8.50
N VAL A 372 -9.10 -5.06 -8.77
CA VAL A 372 -8.56 -4.51 -10.01
C VAL A 372 -7.89 -5.66 -10.74
N ALA A 373 -8.51 -6.14 -11.82
CA ALA A 373 -8.09 -7.33 -12.53
C ALA A 373 -7.64 -6.99 -13.96
N ILE A 374 -6.37 -7.23 -14.25
CA ILE A 374 -5.72 -6.78 -15.48
C ILE A 374 -5.37 -7.98 -16.36
N SER A 375 -5.88 -7.99 -17.58
CA SER A 375 -5.56 -9.00 -18.59
C SER A 375 -4.15 -8.83 -19.15
N GLU A 376 -3.60 -9.88 -19.78
CA GLU A 376 -2.27 -9.79 -20.42
C GLU A 376 -2.23 -8.70 -21.50
N ALA A 377 -1.04 -8.16 -21.78
CA ALA A 377 -0.80 -7.08 -22.73
C ALA A 377 -1.68 -5.83 -22.49
N THR A 378 -1.97 -5.55 -21.23
CA THR A 378 -2.83 -4.44 -20.79
C THR A 378 -2.27 -3.83 -19.52
N SER A 379 -2.43 -2.50 -19.38
CA SER A 379 -2.00 -1.76 -18.22
C SER A 379 -3.05 -0.74 -17.78
N LEU A 380 -2.96 -0.33 -16.52
CA LEU A 380 -3.71 0.76 -15.93
C LEU A 380 -2.70 1.74 -15.30
N PHE A 381 -2.55 2.92 -15.89
CA PHE A 381 -1.75 4.00 -15.32
C PHE A 381 -2.63 4.87 -14.44
N VAL A 382 -2.28 5.02 -13.16
CA VAL A 382 -3.08 5.73 -12.15
C VAL A 382 -2.31 6.94 -11.65
N ASN A 383 -2.84 8.14 -11.83
CA ASN A 383 -2.24 9.38 -11.35
C ASN A 383 -2.52 9.63 -9.85
N SER A 384 -1.93 10.68 -9.30
CA SER A 384 -2.07 11.07 -7.88
C SER A 384 -3.51 11.38 -7.44
N ALA A 385 -4.40 11.76 -8.37
CA ALA A 385 -5.83 11.97 -8.10
C ALA A 385 -6.65 10.66 -8.15
N GLY A 386 -5.99 9.51 -8.34
CA GLY A 386 -6.62 8.21 -8.47
C GLY A 386 -7.22 7.92 -9.85
N GLN A 387 -7.05 8.83 -10.81
CA GLN A 387 -7.57 8.63 -12.17
C GLN A 387 -6.70 7.62 -12.91
N GLY A 388 -7.26 6.46 -13.18
CA GLY A 388 -6.68 5.40 -13.99
C GLY A 388 -7.05 5.54 -15.47
N ILE A 389 -6.11 5.26 -16.37
CA ILE A 389 -6.35 5.14 -17.82
C ILE A 389 -5.78 3.82 -18.31
N VAL A 390 -6.54 3.12 -19.13
CA VAL A 390 -6.17 1.82 -19.71
C VAL A 390 -5.38 2.03 -20.99
N ASP A 391 -4.24 1.34 -21.11
CA ASP A 391 -3.47 1.18 -22.35
C ASP A 391 -3.28 -0.31 -22.64
N GLY A 392 -3.14 -0.69 -23.90
CA GLY A 392 -2.89 -2.08 -24.31
C GLY A 392 -3.99 -2.65 -25.19
N THR A 393 -4.03 -3.98 -25.32
CA THR A 393 -4.86 -4.68 -26.32
C THR A 393 -6.02 -5.48 -25.74
N ASN A 394 -6.02 -5.73 -24.45
CA ASN A 394 -7.09 -6.48 -23.76
C ASN A 394 -7.80 -5.57 -22.74
N GLU A 395 -8.31 -6.12 -21.67
CA GLU A 395 -9.22 -5.41 -20.79
C GLU A 395 -8.69 -5.32 -19.34
N VAL A 396 -9.10 -4.28 -18.64
CA VAL A 396 -9.09 -4.19 -17.18
C VAL A 396 -10.52 -4.39 -16.68
N TYR A 397 -10.68 -5.21 -15.66
CA TYR A 397 -11.95 -5.41 -14.96
C TYR A 397 -11.90 -4.84 -13.56
N ILE A 398 -12.96 -4.13 -13.17
CA ILE A 398 -13.16 -3.73 -11.77
C ILE A 398 -14.35 -4.50 -11.24
N LEU A 399 -14.14 -5.29 -10.18
CA LEU A 399 -15.21 -6.00 -9.47
C LEU A 399 -15.47 -5.30 -8.15
N LYS A 400 -16.71 -4.96 -7.85
CA LYS A 400 -17.10 -4.33 -6.57
C LYS A 400 -18.53 -4.65 -6.21
N SER A 401 -18.82 -4.53 -4.91
CA SER A 401 -20.16 -4.70 -4.36
C SER A 401 -20.98 -3.41 -4.44
N ASP A 402 -22.30 -3.59 -4.43
CA ASP A 402 -23.28 -2.54 -4.16
C ASP A 402 -24.43 -3.10 -3.30
N ALA A 403 -25.50 -2.32 -3.11
CA ALA A 403 -26.66 -2.71 -2.31
C ALA A 403 -27.41 -3.95 -2.84
N GLN A 404 -27.21 -4.35 -4.10
CA GLN A 404 -27.82 -5.53 -4.70
C GLN A 404 -26.92 -6.76 -4.68
N THR A 405 -25.66 -6.61 -4.28
CA THR A 405 -24.72 -7.73 -4.17
C THR A 405 -25.04 -8.56 -2.95
N VAL A 406 -25.12 -9.87 -3.11
CA VAL A 406 -25.41 -10.82 -2.02
C VAL A 406 -24.32 -11.88 -1.93
N TYR A 407 -23.64 -11.92 -0.82
CA TYR A 407 -22.69 -12.99 -0.45
C TYR A 407 -23.48 -14.14 0.19
N ALA A 408 -24.10 -14.95 -0.67
CA ALA A 408 -25.06 -15.96 -0.25
C ALA A 408 -24.43 -17.15 0.47
N GLN A 409 -23.16 -17.50 0.12
CA GLN A 409 -22.40 -18.56 0.77
C GLN A 409 -20.92 -18.22 0.77
N THR A 410 -20.37 -17.92 1.95
CA THR A 410 -18.97 -17.54 2.18
C THR A 410 -18.44 -18.16 3.48
N SER A 411 -18.71 -19.47 3.68
CA SER A 411 -18.25 -20.23 4.83
C SER A 411 -17.22 -21.28 4.41
N CYS A 412 -16.22 -21.52 5.25
CA CYS A 412 -15.22 -22.56 5.02
C CYS A 412 -15.86 -23.95 4.86
N GLY A 413 -15.30 -24.77 4.00
CA GLY A 413 -15.79 -26.11 3.67
C GLY A 413 -17.05 -26.10 2.80
N GLN A 414 -17.42 -24.94 2.22
CA GLN A 414 -18.62 -24.82 1.40
C GLN A 414 -18.30 -24.10 0.08
N PRO A 415 -18.96 -24.52 -1.04
CA PRO A 415 -18.86 -23.82 -2.32
C PRO A 415 -19.30 -22.36 -2.20
N VAL A 416 -18.54 -21.47 -2.80
CA VAL A 416 -18.76 -20.01 -2.74
C VAL A 416 -19.97 -19.62 -3.61
N LYS A 417 -20.86 -18.79 -3.06
CA LYS A 417 -21.98 -18.19 -3.83
C LYS A 417 -22.01 -16.68 -3.62
N VAL A 418 -21.83 -15.95 -4.71
CA VAL A 418 -21.92 -14.49 -4.75
C VAL A 418 -22.88 -14.10 -5.87
N ASN A 419 -23.89 -13.30 -5.56
CA ASN A 419 -24.89 -12.87 -6.54
C ASN A 419 -24.75 -11.37 -6.81
N ASN A 420 -24.94 -11.00 -8.07
CA ASN A 420 -25.08 -9.62 -8.55
C ASN A 420 -23.87 -8.71 -8.25
N LEU A 421 -22.65 -9.24 -8.24
CA LEU A 421 -21.46 -8.40 -8.15
C LEU A 421 -21.35 -7.48 -9.38
N LEU A 422 -21.01 -6.23 -9.18
CA LEU A 422 -20.77 -5.29 -10.29
C LEU A 422 -19.44 -5.64 -10.97
N ARG A 423 -19.48 -5.67 -12.31
CA ARG A 423 -18.33 -5.89 -13.16
C ARG A 423 -18.25 -4.75 -14.18
N TYR A 424 -17.24 -3.91 -14.05
CA TYR A 424 -16.86 -2.93 -15.07
C TYR A 424 -15.84 -3.57 -15.99
N LYS A 425 -16.00 -3.41 -17.29
CA LYS A 425 -15.06 -3.84 -18.32
C LYS A 425 -14.53 -2.62 -19.03
N LEU A 426 -13.24 -2.35 -18.88
CA LEU A 426 -12.56 -1.21 -19.46
C LEU A 426 -11.61 -1.68 -20.56
N VAL A 427 -11.53 -0.94 -21.66
CA VAL A 427 -10.61 -1.16 -22.77
C VAL A 427 -9.70 0.03 -22.96
N SER A 428 -8.73 -0.06 -23.86
CA SER A 428 -7.78 1.02 -24.13
C SER A 428 -8.46 2.38 -24.34
N GLY A 429 -8.02 3.38 -23.58
CA GLY A 429 -8.58 4.74 -23.54
C GLY A 429 -9.65 4.94 -22.47
N ASP A 430 -10.27 3.90 -21.97
CA ASP A 430 -11.24 4.01 -20.87
C ASP A 430 -10.59 4.43 -19.57
N GLN A 431 -11.39 5.06 -18.71
CA GLN A 431 -10.91 5.62 -17.44
C GLN A 431 -11.78 5.15 -16.27
N TYR A 432 -11.12 4.96 -15.13
CA TYR A 432 -11.75 4.68 -13.84
C TYR A 432 -11.00 5.38 -12.72
N ASN A 433 -11.69 6.12 -11.87
CA ASN A 433 -11.06 6.71 -10.69
C ASN A 433 -11.12 5.72 -9.51
N LEU A 434 -9.94 5.26 -9.06
CA LEU A 434 -9.81 4.28 -8.00
C LEU A 434 -10.05 4.85 -6.59
N ILE A 435 -9.92 6.16 -6.37
CA ILE A 435 -10.17 6.78 -5.06
C ILE A 435 -11.67 6.95 -4.81
N ASN A 436 -12.38 7.56 -5.76
CA ASN A 436 -13.81 7.87 -5.59
C ASN A 436 -14.74 6.88 -6.32
N ASN A 437 -14.19 5.88 -6.98
CA ASN A 437 -14.93 4.82 -7.70
C ASN A 437 -15.87 5.34 -8.80
N THR A 438 -15.42 6.33 -9.57
CA THR A 438 -16.21 6.94 -10.66
C THR A 438 -15.67 6.60 -12.02
N THR A 439 -16.57 6.39 -12.98
CA THR A 439 -16.30 6.12 -14.39
C THR A 439 -17.57 6.42 -15.22
N SER A 440 -17.41 6.62 -16.52
CA SER A 440 -18.53 6.67 -17.48
C SER A 440 -18.96 5.27 -17.96
N ILE A 441 -18.19 4.22 -17.63
CA ILE A 441 -18.49 2.85 -18.05
C ILE A 441 -19.67 2.30 -17.25
N VAL A 442 -20.66 1.79 -17.97
CA VAL A 442 -21.84 1.14 -17.37
C VAL A 442 -21.48 -0.29 -16.98
N PRO A 443 -21.59 -0.64 -15.68
CA PRO A 443 -21.27 -1.99 -15.25
C PRO A 443 -22.32 -3.01 -15.69
N THR A 444 -21.89 -4.25 -15.80
CA THR A 444 -22.77 -5.42 -15.87
C THR A 444 -22.75 -6.14 -14.53
N ARG A 445 -23.66 -7.10 -14.33
CA ARG A 445 -23.67 -7.94 -13.14
C ARG A 445 -23.20 -9.34 -13.45
N ILE A 446 -22.45 -9.90 -12.51
CA ILE A 446 -21.98 -11.28 -12.55
C ILE A 446 -22.32 -11.98 -11.24
N SER A 447 -22.70 -13.26 -11.33
CA SER A 447 -22.94 -14.13 -10.17
C SER A 447 -22.08 -15.38 -10.27
N LEU A 448 -21.75 -15.94 -9.10
CA LEU A 448 -20.96 -17.14 -8.93
C LEU A 448 -21.74 -18.14 -8.07
N ASP A 449 -21.82 -19.39 -8.52
CA ASP A 449 -22.30 -20.53 -7.72
C ASP A 449 -21.34 -21.72 -7.84
N GLY A 450 -20.39 -21.81 -6.94
CA GLY A 450 -19.33 -22.83 -6.94
C GLY A 450 -19.83 -24.28 -6.76
N SER A 451 -21.12 -24.50 -6.47
CA SER A 451 -21.71 -25.83 -6.44
C SER A 451 -22.07 -26.38 -7.83
N LYS A 452 -21.92 -25.59 -8.87
CA LYS A 452 -22.28 -25.94 -10.27
C LYS A 452 -21.04 -26.12 -11.13
N ALA A 453 -21.08 -27.03 -12.10
CA ALA A 453 -20.01 -27.21 -13.06
C ALA A 453 -19.83 -25.95 -13.95
N SER A 454 -20.92 -25.27 -14.33
CA SER A 454 -20.90 -23.95 -14.94
C SER A 454 -21.28 -22.91 -13.88
N PHE A 455 -20.28 -22.41 -13.19
CA PHE A 455 -20.46 -21.60 -11.97
C PHE A 455 -20.67 -20.10 -12.21
N TYR A 456 -20.54 -19.60 -13.45
CA TYR A 456 -20.81 -18.21 -13.78
C TYR A 456 -22.24 -17.96 -14.27
N THR A 457 -22.80 -16.82 -13.93
CA THR A 457 -24.01 -16.26 -14.55
C THR A 457 -23.80 -14.76 -14.80
N PRO A 458 -23.76 -14.29 -16.08
CA PRO A 458 -23.85 -15.10 -17.32
C PRO A 458 -22.69 -16.08 -17.48
N THR A 459 -22.86 -17.10 -18.33
CA THR A 459 -21.87 -18.15 -18.55
C THR A 459 -20.55 -17.65 -19.18
N SER A 460 -20.58 -16.51 -19.87
CA SER A 460 -19.40 -15.79 -20.34
C SER A 460 -19.04 -14.69 -19.31
N PRO A 461 -18.01 -14.89 -18.50
CA PRO A 461 -17.67 -13.94 -17.43
C PRO A 461 -16.84 -12.74 -17.92
N TYR A 462 -16.33 -12.70 -19.15
CA TYR A 462 -15.43 -11.70 -19.73
C TYR A 462 -16.06 -10.78 -20.76
#